data_d6dccb6a95ef3cbd92db7cb08c591bb4
#
_entry.id   d6dccb6a95ef3cbd92db7cb08c591bb4
#
_cell.length_a   1.000
_cell.length_b   1.000
_cell.length_c   1.000
_cell.angle_alpha   90.00
_cell.angle_beta   90.00
_cell.angle_gamma   90.00
#
_symmetry.space_group_name_H-M   'P 1'
#
loop_
_entity.id
_entity.type
_entity.pdbx_description
1 polymer ?
#
loop_
_entity_poly.entity_id
_entity_poly.type
_entity_poly.pdbx_seq_one_letter_code
_entity_poly.pdbx_strand_id
1 'polypeptide(L)'
;LYSDYYGEYSDYTRKGGVICSEILLPPHAPLEYQDRATLWNTVEQVEKHKKAQLAYSFDIALQNELSMEENIALAREFVQRCLVDKGMVADFAVHAPDKEDGGIPNPHFHVMTTMRPINPDGTWGQKQRREYVLDDEGNRVLDRNGKPMFNAVPTTDWGSPETLEEWREAWCRMVNEKFAKKLSLIHI
;
A
#
# COMPACT_ATOMS: atom_id res chain seq x y z
N LEU A 1 -17.68 2.31 6.17
CA LEU A 1 -16.84 1.56 7.10
C LEU A 1 -17.10 2.05 8.52
N TYR A 2 -17.28 1.16 9.48
CA TYR A 2 -17.38 1.49 10.90
C TYR A 2 -16.02 1.31 11.55
N SER A 3 -15.52 2.32 12.26
CA SER A 3 -14.32 2.21 13.07
C SER A 3 -14.68 1.84 14.51
N ASP A 4 -14.22 0.70 14.96
CA ASP A 4 -14.43 0.25 16.35
C ASP A 4 -13.71 1.16 17.36
N TYR A 5 -12.59 1.76 16.95
CA TYR A 5 -11.78 2.63 17.79
C TYR A 5 -12.44 3.99 18.04
N TYR A 6 -13.01 4.61 16.98
CA TYR A 6 -13.65 5.92 17.09
C TYR A 6 -15.14 5.83 17.37
N GLY A 7 -15.77 4.66 17.18
CA GLY A 7 -17.22 4.47 17.31
C GLY A 7 -18.02 5.21 16.24
N GLU A 8 -17.40 5.51 15.10
CA GLU A 8 -17.96 6.34 14.04
C GLU A 8 -18.09 5.59 12.72
N TYR A 9 -19.06 6.01 11.93
CA TYR A 9 -19.34 5.47 10.61
C TYR A 9 -18.82 6.40 9.52
N SER A 10 -17.86 5.95 8.72
CA SER A 10 -17.40 6.65 7.52
C SER A 10 -18.10 6.10 6.29
N ASP A 11 -18.91 6.95 5.65
CA ASP A 11 -19.66 6.60 4.43
C ASP A 11 -19.07 7.32 3.22
N TYR A 12 -18.41 6.59 2.37
CA TYR A 12 -17.85 7.07 1.11
C TYR A 12 -18.69 6.66 -0.12
N THR A 13 -19.85 6.02 0.07
CA THR A 13 -20.70 5.54 -1.02
C THR A 13 -21.28 6.68 -1.87
N ARG A 14 -21.31 7.90 -1.32
CA ARG A 14 -21.77 9.11 -2.04
C ARG A 14 -20.76 9.61 -3.09
N LYS A 15 -19.49 9.18 -3.02
CA LYS A 15 -18.51 9.46 -4.07
C LYS A 15 -18.73 8.45 -5.19
N GLY A 16 -19.46 8.87 -6.22
CA GLY A 16 -19.68 8.08 -7.43
C GLY A 16 -18.38 7.76 -8.17
N GLY A 17 -18.47 6.92 -9.22
CA GLY A 17 -17.34 6.66 -10.12
C GLY A 17 -16.42 5.51 -9.72
N VAL A 18 -16.69 4.78 -8.62
CA VAL A 18 -15.96 3.54 -8.29
C VAL A 18 -16.38 2.45 -9.29
N ILE A 19 -15.42 1.94 -10.05
CA ILE A 19 -15.62 0.87 -11.04
C ILE A 19 -15.35 -0.50 -10.42
N CYS A 20 -14.28 -0.63 -9.66
CA CYS A 20 -13.99 -1.83 -8.90
C CYS A 20 -13.21 -1.50 -7.62
N SER A 21 -13.29 -2.38 -6.64
CA SER A 21 -12.45 -2.30 -5.43
C SER A 21 -12.12 -3.70 -4.95
N GLU A 22 -10.87 -3.92 -4.57
CA GLU A 22 -10.35 -5.22 -4.16
C GLU A 22 -9.35 -5.07 -3.03
N ILE A 23 -9.23 -6.13 -2.23
CA ILE A 23 -8.13 -6.30 -1.28
C ILE A 23 -7.28 -7.47 -1.75
N LEU A 24 -5.99 -7.22 -1.95
CA LEU A 24 -5.00 -8.23 -2.29
C LEU A 24 -4.14 -8.54 -1.07
N LEU A 25 -3.97 -9.83 -0.82
CA LEU A 25 -3.28 -10.35 0.36
C LEU A 25 -1.99 -11.07 -0.04
N PRO A 26 -0.88 -10.91 0.70
CA PRO A 26 0.25 -11.82 0.59
C PRO A 26 -0.17 -13.25 0.97
N PRO A 27 0.50 -14.30 0.43
CA PRO A 27 0.04 -15.69 0.54
C PRO A 27 -0.18 -16.23 1.95
N HIS A 28 0.53 -15.66 2.93
CA HIS A 28 0.47 -16.07 4.34
C HIS A 28 -0.43 -15.18 5.20
N ALA A 29 -1.09 -14.18 4.59
CA ALA A 29 -2.01 -13.32 5.34
C ALA A 29 -3.32 -14.05 5.66
N PRO A 30 -3.92 -13.80 6.83
CA PRO A 30 -5.25 -14.32 7.16
C PRO A 30 -6.30 -13.91 6.12
N LEU A 31 -7.08 -14.86 5.64
CA LEU A 31 -8.09 -14.63 4.61
C LEU A 31 -9.22 -13.68 5.08
N GLU A 32 -9.43 -13.57 6.39
CA GLU A 32 -10.39 -12.64 6.97
C GLU A 32 -10.10 -11.17 6.63
N TYR A 33 -8.85 -10.84 6.29
CA TYR A 33 -8.46 -9.48 5.84
C TYR A 33 -8.93 -9.14 4.42
N GLN A 34 -9.59 -10.05 3.71
CA GLN A 34 -10.36 -9.71 2.51
C GLN A 34 -11.62 -8.89 2.85
N ASP A 35 -12.11 -8.98 4.10
CA ASP A 35 -13.12 -8.05 4.60
C ASP A 35 -12.48 -6.73 5.03
N ARG A 36 -12.89 -5.64 4.36
CA ARG A 36 -12.31 -4.30 4.56
C ARG A 36 -12.49 -3.80 5.99
N ALA A 37 -13.62 -4.10 6.63
CA ALA A 37 -13.86 -3.67 8.00
C ALA A 37 -12.93 -4.41 8.96
N THR A 38 -12.81 -5.71 8.81
CA THR A 38 -11.91 -6.55 9.61
C THR A 38 -10.46 -6.10 9.46
N LEU A 39 -10.01 -5.88 8.22
CA LEU A 39 -8.64 -5.42 7.95
C LEU A 39 -8.34 -4.10 8.68
N TRP A 40 -9.11 -3.05 8.40
CA TRP A 40 -8.76 -1.72 8.87
C TRP A 40 -9.01 -1.53 10.36
N ASN A 41 -10.01 -2.19 10.96
CA ASN A 41 -10.18 -2.22 12.42
C ASN A 41 -9.01 -2.95 13.10
N THR A 42 -8.52 -4.05 12.51
CA THR A 42 -7.33 -4.73 13.05
C THR A 42 -6.08 -3.87 12.95
N VAL A 43 -5.89 -3.13 11.84
CA VAL A 43 -4.79 -2.18 11.70
C VAL A 43 -4.86 -1.10 12.79
N GLU A 44 -6.02 -0.51 13.04
CA GLU A 44 -6.22 0.47 14.12
C GLU A 44 -5.87 -0.11 15.49
N GLN A 45 -6.23 -1.35 15.77
CA GLN A 45 -5.93 -2.02 17.06
C GLN A 45 -4.43 -2.30 17.23
N VAL A 46 -3.73 -2.66 16.17
CA VAL A 46 -2.30 -2.96 16.20
C VAL A 46 -1.46 -1.69 16.30
N GLU A 47 -1.93 -0.59 15.73
CA GLU A 47 -1.29 0.73 15.77
C GLU A 47 -1.64 1.50 17.03
N LYS A 48 -1.06 1.10 18.15
CA LYS A 48 -1.43 1.55 19.51
C LYS A 48 -1.17 3.02 19.82
N HIS A 49 -0.35 3.71 19.04
CA HIS A 49 -0.01 5.10 19.33
C HIS A 49 -1.03 6.05 18.71
N LYS A 50 -1.56 7.02 19.48
CA LYS A 50 -2.58 7.99 19.02
C LYS A 50 -2.24 8.79 17.75
N LYS A 51 -0.95 8.89 17.41
CA LYS A 51 -0.44 9.55 16.19
C LYS A 51 0.20 8.54 15.25
N ALA A 52 -0.15 7.27 15.36
CA ALA A 52 0.39 6.27 14.44
C ALA A 52 -0.15 6.53 13.04
N GLN A 53 0.72 6.46 12.07
CA GLN A 53 0.32 6.36 10.68
C GLN A 53 -0.22 4.95 10.44
N LEU A 54 -1.43 4.83 9.89
CA LEU A 54 -2.15 3.57 9.72
C LEU A 54 -1.84 2.91 8.37
N ALA A 55 -1.65 3.73 7.33
CA ALA A 55 -1.48 3.26 5.96
C ALA A 55 -0.52 4.15 5.17
N TYR A 56 0.09 3.61 4.12
CA TYR A 56 0.51 4.40 2.96
C TYR A 56 -0.68 4.54 2.01
N SER A 57 -0.79 5.68 1.35
CA SER A 57 -1.84 5.93 0.37
C SER A 57 -1.22 6.52 -0.89
N PHE A 58 -1.64 6.00 -2.04
CA PHE A 58 -1.16 6.41 -3.35
C PHE A 58 -2.34 6.64 -4.28
N ASP A 59 -2.25 7.69 -5.08
CA ASP A 59 -3.17 8.00 -6.16
C ASP A 59 -2.40 7.91 -7.47
N ILE A 60 -2.83 7.03 -8.36
CA ILE A 60 -2.09 6.70 -9.59
C ILE A 60 -3.03 6.87 -10.80
N ALA A 61 -2.62 7.74 -11.73
CA ALA A 61 -3.38 7.97 -12.95
C ALA A 61 -3.37 6.74 -13.86
N LEU A 62 -4.51 6.47 -14.48
CA LEU A 62 -4.69 5.45 -15.52
C LEU A 62 -4.70 6.09 -16.89
N GLN A 63 -4.60 5.26 -17.93
CA GLN A 63 -4.41 5.72 -19.30
C GLN A 63 -5.74 5.78 -20.04
N ASN A 64 -6.07 6.94 -20.63
CA ASN A 64 -7.30 7.13 -21.41
C ASN A 64 -7.32 6.30 -22.71
N GLU A 65 -6.16 5.93 -23.22
CA GLU A 65 -5.99 5.16 -24.45
C GLU A 65 -6.17 3.64 -24.25
N LEU A 66 -6.25 3.19 -22.99
CA LEU A 66 -6.54 1.80 -22.66
C LEU A 66 -8.03 1.63 -22.34
N SER A 67 -8.57 0.44 -22.59
CA SER A 67 -9.90 0.12 -22.09
C SER A 67 -9.92 0.06 -20.57
N MET A 68 -11.10 0.17 -19.95
CA MET A 68 -11.21 0.09 -18.50
C MET A 68 -10.75 -1.29 -17.98
N GLU A 69 -11.06 -2.37 -18.68
CA GLU A 69 -10.58 -3.71 -18.35
C GLU A 69 -9.06 -3.82 -18.39
N GLU A 70 -8.43 -3.20 -19.41
CA GLU A 70 -6.98 -3.15 -19.53
C GLU A 70 -6.35 -2.34 -18.39
N ASN A 71 -6.94 -1.22 -18.03
CA ASN A 71 -6.52 -0.37 -16.90
C ASN A 71 -6.66 -1.10 -15.55
N ILE A 72 -7.77 -1.79 -15.31
CA ILE A 72 -7.98 -2.59 -14.09
C ILE A 72 -6.95 -3.72 -13.99
N ALA A 73 -6.72 -4.43 -15.08
CA ALA A 73 -5.74 -5.51 -15.11
C ALA A 73 -4.31 -4.99 -14.83
N LEU A 74 -3.95 -3.84 -15.42
CA LEU A 74 -2.65 -3.21 -15.20
C LEU A 74 -2.48 -2.72 -13.75
N ALA A 75 -3.51 -2.06 -13.20
CA ALA A 75 -3.52 -1.63 -11.81
C ALA A 75 -3.35 -2.81 -10.85
N ARG A 76 -4.13 -3.90 -11.06
CA ARG A 76 -4.04 -5.12 -10.24
C ARG A 76 -2.65 -5.76 -10.34
N GLU A 77 -2.07 -5.85 -11.53
CA GLU A 77 -0.72 -6.39 -11.72
C GLU A 77 0.33 -5.54 -10.98
N PHE A 78 0.23 -4.21 -11.07
CA PHE A 78 1.13 -3.30 -10.35
C PHE A 78 1.00 -3.49 -8.83
N VAL A 79 -0.22 -3.47 -8.29
CA VAL A 79 -0.48 -3.65 -6.86
C VAL A 79 0.06 -5.00 -6.39
N GLN A 80 -0.18 -6.07 -7.14
CA GLN A 80 0.33 -7.40 -6.80
C GLN A 80 1.86 -7.43 -6.76
N ARG A 81 2.52 -7.03 -7.84
CA ARG A 81 3.99 -7.19 -8.00
C ARG A 81 4.80 -6.22 -7.16
N CYS A 82 4.34 -4.97 -7.06
CA CYS A 82 5.11 -3.91 -6.42
C CYS A 82 4.80 -3.77 -4.93
N LEU A 83 3.62 -4.16 -4.48
CA LEU A 83 3.17 -3.95 -3.09
C LEU A 83 2.95 -5.30 -2.37
N VAL A 84 2.06 -6.14 -2.89
CA VAL A 84 1.65 -7.38 -2.21
C VAL A 84 2.78 -8.42 -2.17
N ASP A 85 3.51 -8.59 -3.26
CA ASP A 85 4.67 -9.50 -3.32
C ASP A 85 5.84 -9.03 -2.42
N LYS A 86 5.82 -7.76 -2.00
CA LYS A 86 6.72 -7.21 -0.97
C LYS A 86 6.22 -7.43 0.46
N GLY A 87 5.04 -8.02 0.63
CA GLY A 87 4.46 -8.39 1.93
C GLY A 87 3.42 -7.41 2.49
N MET A 88 2.99 -6.41 1.73
CA MET A 88 1.91 -5.51 2.11
C MET A 88 0.54 -6.15 1.87
N VAL A 89 -0.43 -5.86 2.72
CA VAL A 89 -1.84 -5.98 2.33
C VAL A 89 -2.21 -4.70 1.60
N ALA A 90 -2.84 -4.82 0.44
CA ALA A 90 -3.22 -3.68 -0.38
C ALA A 90 -4.72 -3.67 -0.65
N ASP A 91 -5.36 -2.56 -0.29
CA ASP A 91 -6.76 -2.25 -0.56
C ASP A 91 -6.80 -1.17 -1.64
N PHE A 92 -7.26 -1.52 -2.85
CA PHE A 92 -7.30 -0.57 -3.95
C PHE A 92 -8.68 -0.44 -4.58
N ALA A 93 -8.94 0.72 -5.17
CA ALA A 93 -10.16 1.01 -5.89
C ALA A 93 -9.85 1.81 -7.16
N VAL A 94 -10.46 1.40 -8.26
CA VAL A 94 -10.38 2.10 -9.56
C VAL A 94 -11.57 3.03 -9.69
N HIS A 95 -11.29 4.26 -10.05
CA HIS A 95 -12.25 5.32 -10.27
C HIS A 95 -12.23 5.80 -11.73
N ALA A 96 -13.41 6.02 -12.27
CA ALA A 96 -13.62 6.75 -13.52
C ALA A 96 -14.65 7.86 -13.24
N PRO A 97 -14.22 9.00 -12.68
CA PRO A 97 -15.14 10.08 -12.38
C PRO A 97 -15.74 10.65 -13.67
N ASP A 98 -17.01 11.01 -13.59
CA ASP A 98 -17.68 11.74 -14.65
C ASP A 98 -17.03 13.11 -14.80
N LYS A 99 -16.25 13.28 -15.87
CA LYS A 99 -15.66 14.53 -16.36
C LYS A 99 -15.20 15.53 -15.29
N GLU A 100 -13.92 15.61 -15.09
CA GLU A 100 -13.29 16.75 -14.42
C GLU A 100 -13.20 17.97 -15.35
N ASP A 101 -12.67 19.08 -14.83
CA ASP A 101 -12.54 20.37 -15.54
C ASP A 101 -12.04 20.21 -16.98
N GLY A 102 -12.83 20.75 -17.92
CA GLY A 102 -12.52 20.70 -19.36
C GLY A 102 -13.03 19.44 -20.09
N GLY A 103 -13.72 18.51 -19.40
CA GLY A 103 -14.32 17.35 -20.01
C GLY A 103 -13.34 16.24 -20.42
N ILE A 104 -12.10 16.28 -19.93
CA ILE A 104 -11.10 15.21 -20.13
C ILE A 104 -11.33 14.14 -19.07
N PRO A 105 -11.49 12.85 -19.46
CA PRO A 105 -11.57 11.76 -18.50
C PRO A 105 -10.27 11.68 -17.68
N ASN A 106 -10.40 11.46 -16.37
CA ASN A 106 -9.25 11.26 -15.46
C ASN A 106 -9.42 9.96 -14.68
N PRO A 107 -9.36 8.79 -15.36
CA PRO A 107 -9.39 7.52 -14.66
C PRO A 107 -8.14 7.38 -13.80
N HIS A 108 -8.33 6.89 -12.58
CA HIS A 108 -7.23 6.70 -11.63
C HIS A 108 -7.56 5.58 -10.66
N PHE A 109 -6.57 5.10 -9.92
CA PHE A 109 -6.82 4.21 -8.81
C PHE A 109 -6.16 4.72 -7.55
N HIS A 110 -6.88 4.54 -6.45
CA HIS A 110 -6.37 4.74 -5.11
C HIS A 110 -5.93 3.40 -4.55
N VAL A 111 -4.80 3.37 -3.88
CA VAL A 111 -4.36 2.19 -3.13
C VAL A 111 -3.94 2.59 -1.74
N MET A 112 -4.44 1.87 -0.74
CA MET A 112 -4.00 1.94 0.65
C MET A 112 -3.28 0.65 1.00
N THR A 113 -2.12 0.75 1.63
CA THR A 113 -1.36 -0.42 2.06
C THR A 113 -1.08 -0.39 3.53
N THR A 114 -0.95 -1.57 4.13
CA THR A 114 -0.51 -1.69 5.52
C THR A 114 0.94 -1.25 5.68
N MET A 115 1.29 -0.74 6.85
CA MET A 115 2.64 -0.30 7.18
C MET A 115 3.46 -1.35 7.94
N ARG A 116 2.80 -2.45 8.31
CA ARG A 116 3.43 -3.60 8.97
C ARG A 116 3.40 -4.79 8.03
N PRO A 117 4.48 -5.55 7.95
CA PRO A 117 4.45 -6.83 7.27
C PRO A 117 3.60 -7.82 8.07
N ILE A 118 3.05 -8.81 7.37
CA ILE A 118 2.50 -9.99 8.01
C ILE A 118 3.58 -11.06 8.04
N ASN A 119 3.82 -11.62 9.21
CA ASN A 119 4.78 -12.70 9.40
C ASN A 119 4.28 -14.01 8.74
N PRO A 120 5.16 -14.99 8.46
CA PRO A 120 4.76 -16.28 7.89
C PRO A 120 3.72 -17.07 8.70
N ASP A 121 3.58 -16.78 9.98
CA ASP A 121 2.58 -17.36 10.88
C ASP A 121 1.22 -16.59 10.88
N GLY A 122 1.08 -15.59 10.02
CA GLY A 122 -0.12 -14.76 9.91
C GLY A 122 -0.21 -13.61 10.93
N THR A 123 0.75 -13.46 11.81
CA THR A 123 0.76 -12.37 12.79
C THR A 123 1.33 -11.06 12.23
N TRP A 124 0.96 -9.93 12.83
CA TRP A 124 1.51 -8.64 12.45
C TRP A 124 2.97 -8.48 12.89
N GLY A 125 3.84 -8.15 11.95
CA GLY A 125 5.22 -7.79 12.21
C GLY A 125 5.37 -6.40 12.82
N GLN A 126 6.58 -6.01 13.14
CA GLN A 126 6.91 -4.70 13.70
C GLN A 126 7.36 -3.73 12.60
N LYS A 127 6.99 -2.44 12.72
CA LYS A 127 7.48 -1.39 11.82
C LYS A 127 8.97 -1.11 11.98
N GLN A 128 9.47 -1.27 13.19
CA GLN A 128 10.84 -0.93 13.56
C GLN A 128 11.42 -1.98 14.50
N ARG A 129 12.73 -2.17 14.40
CA ARG A 129 13.53 -2.96 15.34
C ARG A 129 14.50 -2.05 16.09
N ARG A 130 14.96 -2.52 17.25
CA ARG A 130 16.01 -1.83 18.02
C ARG A 130 17.36 -2.35 17.57
N GLU A 131 18.22 -1.45 17.08
CA GLU A 131 19.64 -1.70 16.91
C GLU A 131 20.38 -1.01 18.05
N TYR A 132 20.93 -1.83 18.95
CA TYR A 132 21.64 -1.30 20.10
C TYR A 132 22.97 -0.67 19.69
N VAL A 133 23.28 0.47 20.28
CA VAL A 133 24.59 1.12 20.14
C VAL A 133 25.59 0.30 20.93
N LEU A 134 26.65 -0.12 20.27
CA LEU A 134 27.73 -0.89 20.89
C LEU A 134 28.98 -0.01 21.01
N ASP A 135 29.80 -0.24 22.05
CA ASP A 135 31.14 0.30 22.18
C ASP A 135 32.17 -0.51 21.35
N ASP A 136 33.42 -0.10 21.38
CA ASP A 136 34.53 -0.75 20.63
C ASP A 136 34.76 -2.20 21.09
N GLU A 137 34.29 -2.58 22.28
CA GLU A 137 34.40 -3.91 22.87
C GLU A 137 33.17 -4.78 22.59
N GLY A 138 32.12 -4.21 21.92
CA GLY A 138 30.88 -4.91 21.58
C GLY A 138 29.83 -4.93 22.71
N ASN A 139 30.02 -4.17 23.79
CA ASN A 139 29.04 -4.04 24.85
C ASN A 139 28.02 -2.94 24.51
N ARG A 140 26.80 -3.07 25.08
CA ARG A 140 25.76 -2.05 24.89
C ARG A 140 26.11 -0.77 25.62
N VAL A 141 26.14 0.35 24.90
CA VAL A 141 26.28 1.68 25.50
C VAL A 141 25.01 2.01 26.28
N LEU A 142 25.20 2.52 27.52
CA LEU A 142 24.10 2.90 28.40
C LEU A 142 23.92 4.43 28.40
N ASP A 143 22.67 4.86 28.54
CA ASP A 143 22.33 6.26 28.77
C ASP A 143 22.66 6.69 30.22
N ARG A 144 22.40 7.98 30.56
CA ARG A 144 22.62 8.55 31.91
C ARG A 144 21.82 7.86 33.03
N ASN A 145 20.77 7.09 32.65
CA ASN A 145 19.89 6.36 33.57
C ASN A 145 20.20 4.86 33.60
N GLY A 146 21.31 4.42 32.96
CA GLY A 146 21.70 3.02 32.90
C GLY A 146 20.88 2.16 31.93
N LYS A 147 20.13 2.77 31.00
CA LYS A 147 19.34 2.05 30.00
C LYS A 147 20.14 1.91 28.70
N PRO A 148 20.08 0.74 28.03
CA PRO A 148 20.76 0.56 26.76
C PRO A 148 20.27 1.54 25.70
N MET A 149 21.20 2.25 25.06
CA MET A 149 20.93 3.11 23.92
C MET A 149 20.68 2.27 22.67
N PHE A 150 19.75 2.69 21.84
CA PHE A 150 19.43 2.03 20.58
C PHE A 150 18.94 3.03 19.53
N ASN A 151 19.11 2.68 18.28
CA ASN A 151 18.49 3.33 17.14
C ASN A 151 17.21 2.53 16.76
N ALA A 152 16.14 3.23 16.47
CA ALA A 152 14.94 2.63 15.90
C ALA A 152 15.13 2.54 14.38
N VAL A 153 15.29 1.34 13.86
CA VAL A 153 15.54 1.08 12.43
C VAL A 153 14.29 0.45 11.81
N PRO A 154 13.81 0.93 10.66
CA PRO A 154 12.70 0.32 9.96
C PRO A 154 12.95 -1.17 9.68
N THR A 155 11.91 -2.00 9.77
CA THR A 155 11.99 -3.43 9.43
C THR A 155 11.81 -3.69 7.95
N THR A 156 11.26 -2.71 7.23
CA THR A 156 11.02 -2.73 5.78
C THR A 156 11.55 -1.43 5.16
N ASP A 157 11.79 -1.43 3.88
CA ASP A 157 12.19 -0.27 3.06
C ASP A 157 11.01 0.51 2.48
N TRP A 158 9.77 0.10 2.78
CA TRP A 158 8.54 0.61 2.14
C TRP A 158 8.34 2.13 2.22
N GLY A 159 8.89 2.77 3.23
CA GLY A 159 8.84 4.22 3.42
C GLY A 159 10.07 4.97 2.90
N SER A 160 10.99 4.30 2.21
CA SER A 160 12.19 4.96 1.70
C SER A 160 11.91 5.73 0.39
N PRO A 161 12.63 6.83 0.14
CA PRO A 161 12.54 7.55 -1.14
C PRO A 161 12.90 6.66 -2.33
N GLU A 162 13.86 5.77 -2.17
CA GLU A 162 14.34 4.85 -3.19
C GLU A 162 13.24 3.88 -3.61
N THR A 163 12.52 3.29 -2.66
CA THR A 163 11.38 2.40 -2.94
C THR A 163 10.26 3.15 -3.67
N LEU A 164 10.01 4.41 -3.33
CA LEU A 164 9.01 5.21 -4.05
C LEU A 164 9.41 5.45 -5.52
N GLU A 165 10.69 5.71 -5.79
CA GLU A 165 11.18 5.85 -7.17
C GLU A 165 11.10 4.51 -7.93
N GLU A 166 11.46 3.39 -7.31
CA GLU A 166 11.29 2.05 -7.91
C GLU A 166 9.83 1.79 -8.32
N TRP A 167 8.86 2.17 -7.49
CA TRP A 167 7.44 2.01 -7.81
C TRP A 167 7.01 2.92 -8.98
N ARG A 168 7.48 4.17 -9.03
CA ARG A 168 7.23 5.08 -10.15
C ARG A 168 7.79 4.56 -11.47
N GLU A 169 9.03 4.08 -11.44
CA GLU A 169 9.68 3.47 -12.60
C GLU A 169 8.98 2.19 -13.04
N ALA A 170 8.56 1.34 -12.09
CA ALA A 170 7.83 0.12 -12.37
C ALA A 170 6.50 0.42 -13.06
N TRP A 171 5.74 1.40 -12.54
CA TRP A 171 4.49 1.83 -13.17
C TRP A 171 4.71 2.33 -14.60
N CYS A 172 5.65 3.24 -14.77
CA CYS A 172 6.01 3.78 -16.11
C CYS A 172 6.38 2.68 -17.10
N ARG A 173 7.21 1.72 -16.68
CA ARG A 173 7.62 0.58 -17.51
C ARG A 173 6.42 -0.30 -17.87
N MET A 174 5.56 -0.65 -16.92
CA MET A 174 4.39 -1.50 -17.18
C MET A 174 3.40 -0.85 -18.15
N VAL A 175 3.17 0.46 -18.02
CA VAL A 175 2.34 1.23 -18.96
C VAL A 175 2.95 1.21 -20.37
N ASN A 176 4.24 1.49 -20.50
CA ASN A 176 4.94 1.50 -21.79
C ASN A 176 4.94 0.12 -22.46
N GLU A 177 5.15 -0.95 -21.70
CA GLU A 177 5.06 -2.33 -22.22
C GLU A 177 3.65 -2.65 -22.70
N LYS A 178 2.61 -2.18 -22.00
CA LYS A 178 1.22 -2.37 -22.42
C LYS A 178 0.95 -1.65 -23.76
N PHE A 179 1.42 -0.42 -23.91
CA PHE A 179 1.30 0.33 -25.17
C PHE A 179 2.07 -0.33 -26.32
N ALA A 180 3.30 -0.77 -26.08
CA ALA A 180 4.10 -1.45 -27.08
C ALA A 180 3.42 -2.72 -27.60
N LYS A 181 2.84 -3.54 -26.71
CA LYS A 181 2.04 -4.71 -27.08
C LYS A 181 0.81 -4.35 -27.90
N LYS A 182 0.09 -3.27 -27.52
CA LYS A 182 -1.09 -2.81 -28.23
C LYS A 182 -0.76 -2.32 -29.66
N LEU A 183 0.32 -1.57 -29.81
CA LEU A 183 0.79 -1.09 -31.11
C LEU A 183 1.23 -2.25 -32.02
N SER A 184 1.90 -3.27 -31.48
CA SER A 184 2.32 -4.42 -32.28
C SER A 184 1.14 -5.25 -32.83
N LEU A 185 -0.01 -5.25 -32.14
CA LEU A 185 -1.23 -5.94 -32.60
C LEU A 185 -1.96 -5.18 -33.75
N ILE A 186 -1.71 -3.86 -33.88
CA ILE A 186 -2.34 -3.04 -34.91
C ILE A 186 -1.60 -3.20 -36.27
N HIS A 187 -0.36 -3.68 -36.26
CA HIS A 187 0.51 -3.82 -37.42
C HIS A 187 0.56 -5.24 -38.01
N ILE A 188 -0.29 -6.17 -37.55
CA ILE A 188 -0.50 -7.49 -38.11
C ILE A 188 -1.83 -7.50 -38.88
#